data_662c907f0e52269812164f7f001a6edc
#
_entry.id   662c907f0e52269812164f7f001a6edc
#
_cell.length_a   1.000
_cell.length_b   1.000
_cell.length_c   1.000
_cell.angle_alpha   90.00
_cell.angle_beta   90.00
_cell.angle_gamma   90.00
#
_symmetry.space_group_name_H-M   'P 1'
#
loop_
_entity.id
_entity.type
_entity.pdbx_description
1 polymer ?
#
loop_
_entity_poly.entity_id
_entity_poly.type
_entity_poly.pdbx_seq_one_letter_code
_entity_poly.pdbx_strand_id
1 'polypeptide(L)'
;MHQVPLAVLVASICLYVPAGATDTPNKVGSDELSQIVAAAQNMPDADLAQKFAAMELTDRLSGTRLADLTSRLPGDMSRRALMLIADQSIFLPPPADEIPLDAAPNAASVQQMLVNVVNYINATNRQLPNLMAMRFSNGFEDQPREDRMGRTGLESTFSLPLHWVGSLKVQVTYRDRQEMEDKSVKAEKKGNGVAGLITTGEFGPILSIVLADASKGKLAWTRWERGSGGTMAVFHYQVPEDKSNYHVKSCCILEGYNQDGTPRTQVSNVRSAYHGDIVFSPVDGSIRLLTMEAEAPAGALVSVASIAVEYAATDIGGRSYICPVRSVSMQRVHTTELSGGITGSSYKGPVKTFLNDVRFSNYRRFGTKTKVLTNLP
;
A
#
# COMPACT_ATOMS: atom_id res chain seq x y z
N MET A 1 -41.68 -37.91 59.18
CA MET A 1 -40.86 -38.15 58.05
C MET A 1 -40.96 -36.92 57.15
N HIS A 2 -40.00 -35.99 57.29
CA HIS A 2 -39.95 -34.75 56.50
C HIS A 2 -38.77 -34.87 55.56
N GLN A 3 -39.02 -34.88 54.22
CA GLN A 3 -38.01 -34.82 53.20
C GLN A 3 -37.59 -33.35 52.95
N VAL A 4 -36.30 -33.07 53.06
CA VAL A 4 -35.68 -31.79 52.71
C VAL A 4 -35.18 -31.91 51.30
N PRO A 5 -35.51 -30.99 50.37
CA PRO A 5 -34.94 -31.00 49.01
C PRO A 5 -33.53 -30.38 49.02
N LEU A 6 -32.60 -31.09 48.38
CA LEU A 6 -31.21 -30.68 48.14
C LEU A 6 -31.18 -29.64 47.00
N ALA A 7 -30.88 -28.40 47.34
CA ALA A 7 -30.66 -27.34 46.36
C ALA A 7 -29.26 -27.46 45.79
N VAL A 8 -29.14 -27.73 44.51
CA VAL A 8 -27.87 -27.72 43.76
C VAL A 8 -27.54 -26.28 43.42
N LEU A 9 -26.48 -25.76 44.00
CA LEU A 9 -25.92 -24.44 43.74
C LEU A 9 -24.99 -24.56 42.49
N VAL A 10 -25.43 -24.10 41.33
CA VAL A 10 -24.57 -23.97 40.15
C VAL A 10 -23.78 -22.67 40.28
N ALA A 11 -22.52 -22.80 40.65
CA ALA A 11 -21.58 -21.67 40.63
C ALA A 11 -21.15 -21.36 39.20
N SER A 12 -21.71 -20.31 38.62
CA SER A 12 -21.20 -19.72 37.36
C SER A 12 -19.85 -19.08 37.62
N ILE A 13 -18.80 -19.74 37.20
CA ILE A 13 -17.46 -19.14 37.15
C ILE A 13 -17.43 -18.19 35.95
N CYS A 14 -17.66 -16.91 36.19
CA CYS A 14 -17.30 -15.86 35.22
C CYS A 14 -15.79 -15.79 35.11
N LEU A 15 -15.23 -16.34 34.07
CA LEU A 15 -13.85 -16.08 33.66
C LEU A 15 -13.72 -14.59 33.34
N TYR A 16 -13.20 -13.84 34.28
CA TYR A 16 -12.75 -12.47 34.06
C TYR A 16 -11.53 -12.54 33.14
N VAL A 17 -11.72 -12.23 31.86
CA VAL A 17 -10.61 -11.93 30.92
C VAL A 17 -10.17 -10.51 31.27
N PRO A 18 -8.93 -10.27 31.72
CA PRO A 18 -8.45 -8.92 31.96
C PRO A 18 -8.39 -8.17 30.62
N ALA A 19 -9.28 -7.22 30.38
CA ALA A 19 -9.19 -6.24 29.32
C ALA A 19 -8.10 -5.24 29.73
N GLY A 20 -6.91 -5.36 29.13
CA GLY A 20 -5.85 -4.40 29.40
C GLY A 20 -4.45 -4.87 29.01
N ALA A 21 -4.27 -5.40 27.80
CA ALA A 21 -2.96 -5.42 27.20
C ALA A 21 -3.00 -4.41 26.04
N THR A 22 -2.18 -3.37 26.12
CA THR A 22 -1.73 -2.65 24.92
C THR A 22 -0.93 -3.67 24.13
N ASP A 23 -1.60 -4.39 23.22
CA ASP A 23 -0.96 -5.39 22.37
C ASP A 23 0.02 -4.68 21.45
N THR A 24 1.27 -4.59 21.91
CA THR A 24 2.37 -4.28 21.01
C THR A 24 2.42 -5.39 19.99
N PRO A 25 2.34 -5.12 18.69
CA PRO A 25 2.37 -6.15 17.67
C PRO A 25 3.59 -7.06 17.85
N ASN A 26 3.41 -8.37 17.69
CA ASN A 26 4.52 -9.30 17.74
C ASN A 26 5.40 -9.10 16.52
N LYS A 27 6.66 -8.69 16.74
CA LYS A 27 7.64 -8.47 15.67
C LYS A 27 8.22 -9.79 15.23
N VAL A 28 8.05 -10.10 13.95
CA VAL A 28 8.38 -11.40 13.34
C VAL A 28 9.19 -11.19 12.07
N GLY A 29 10.31 -11.90 11.91
CA GLY A 29 11.04 -11.93 10.64
C GLY A 29 10.37 -12.84 9.61
N SER A 30 10.66 -12.67 8.33
CA SER A 30 10.08 -13.48 7.24
C SER A 30 10.40 -14.98 7.37
N ASP A 31 11.54 -15.34 7.95
CA ASP A 31 11.90 -16.74 8.22
C ASP A 31 11.05 -17.34 9.34
N GLU A 32 10.85 -16.59 10.42
CA GLU A 32 9.97 -17.00 11.53
C GLU A 32 8.52 -17.12 11.06
N LEU A 33 8.05 -16.18 10.22
CA LEU A 33 6.73 -16.26 9.59
C LEU A 33 6.57 -17.55 8.78
N SER A 34 7.61 -17.96 8.06
CA SER A 34 7.61 -19.21 7.28
C SER A 34 7.47 -20.42 8.19
N GLN A 35 8.12 -20.43 9.36
CA GLN A 35 7.98 -21.49 10.37
C GLN A 35 6.58 -21.51 11.00
N ILE A 36 6.01 -20.33 11.27
CA ILE A 36 4.64 -20.20 11.79
C ILE A 36 3.63 -20.78 10.82
N VAL A 37 3.73 -20.47 9.52
CA VAL A 37 2.86 -21.02 8.47
C VAL A 37 3.02 -22.54 8.37
N ALA A 38 4.25 -23.05 8.43
CA ALA A 38 4.51 -24.50 8.40
C ALA A 38 3.90 -25.24 9.60
N ALA A 39 3.93 -24.62 10.78
CA ALA A 39 3.35 -25.19 12.00
C ALA A 39 1.81 -25.11 12.06
N ALA A 40 1.22 -24.22 11.25
CA ALA A 40 -0.22 -23.91 11.30
C ALA A 40 -1.08 -24.74 10.32
N GLN A 41 -0.56 -25.85 9.74
CA GLN A 41 -1.26 -26.64 8.72
C GLN A 41 -2.68 -27.13 9.12
N ASN A 42 -2.93 -27.31 10.40
CA ASN A 42 -4.22 -27.77 10.92
C ASN A 42 -4.99 -26.64 11.65
N MET A 43 -4.52 -25.42 11.60
CA MET A 43 -5.18 -24.28 12.26
C MET A 43 -6.38 -23.82 11.44
N PRO A 44 -7.54 -23.51 12.07
CA PRO A 44 -8.67 -22.89 11.38
C PRO A 44 -8.28 -21.57 10.70
N ASP A 45 -8.87 -21.28 9.55
CA ASP A 45 -8.56 -20.10 8.74
C ASP A 45 -8.71 -18.78 9.53
N ALA A 46 -9.78 -18.67 10.32
CA ALA A 46 -10.04 -17.48 11.15
C ALA A 46 -8.98 -17.28 12.25
N ASP A 47 -8.55 -18.37 12.92
CA ASP A 47 -7.57 -18.30 13.99
C ASP A 47 -6.19 -17.89 13.45
N LEU A 48 -5.82 -18.44 12.29
CA LEU A 48 -4.58 -18.08 11.61
C LEU A 48 -4.61 -16.62 11.13
N ALA A 49 -5.75 -16.16 10.61
CA ALA A 49 -5.93 -14.76 10.23
C ALA A 49 -5.77 -13.82 11.43
N GLN A 50 -6.36 -14.18 12.58
CA GLN A 50 -6.21 -13.40 13.81
C GLN A 50 -4.76 -13.37 14.29
N LYS A 51 -4.05 -14.52 14.18
CA LYS A 51 -2.63 -14.60 14.53
C LYS A 51 -1.78 -13.66 13.66
N PHE A 52 -2.02 -13.61 12.34
CA PHE A 52 -1.33 -12.67 11.44
C PHE A 52 -1.67 -11.22 11.74
N ALA A 53 -2.92 -10.90 12.08
CA ALA A 53 -3.33 -9.52 12.41
C ALA A 53 -2.63 -8.97 13.66
N ALA A 54 -2.08 -9.83 14.52
CA ALA A 54 -1.30 -9.45 15.71
C ALA A 54 0.22 -9.35 15.43
N MET A 55 0.66 -9.51 14.18
CA MET A 55 2.09 -9.50 13.80
C MET A 55 2.45 -8.24 13.03
N GLU A 56 3.72 -7.85 13.18
CA GLU A 56 4.40 -6.84 12.37
C GLU A 56 5.71 -7.43 11.85
N LEU A 57 5.95 -7.35 10.54
CA LEU A 57 7.18 -7.87 9.97
C LEU A 57 8.36 -6.93 10.24
N THR A 58 9.54 -7.50 10.49
CA THR A 58 10.80 -6.77 10.69
C THR A 58 11.61 -6.61 9.42
N ASP A 59 11.26 -7.35 8.38
CA ASP A 59 11.86 -7.32 7.06
C ASP A 59 10.79 -7.50 5.97
N ARG A 60 11.12 -7.10 4.74
CA ARG A 60 10.22 -7.17 3.60
C ARG A 60 9.95 -8.62 3.19
N LEU A 61 8.69 -8.98 3.06
CA LEU A 61 8.29 -10.26 2.48
C LEU A 61 8.34 -10.16 0.96
N SER A 62 9.31 -10.86 0.33
CA SER A 62 9.43 -10.87 -1.13
C SER A 62 8.22 -11.52 -1.80
N GLY A 63 7.92 -11.11 -3.05
CA GLY A 63 6.79 -11.65 -3.82
C GLY A 63 6.86 -13.18 -3.99
N THR A 64 8.07 -13.76 -4.10
CA THR A 64 8.28 -15.19 -4.19
C THR A 64 7.90 -15.89 -2.88
N ARG A 65 8.36 -15.38 -1.74
CA ARG A 65 7.99 -15.93 -0.42
C ARG A 65 6.50 -15.76 -0.14
N LEU A 66 5.94 -14.60 -0.46
CA LEU A 66 4.50 -14.34 -0.32
C LEU A 66 3.66 -15.35 -1.12
N ALA A 67 4.04 -15.63 -2.38
CA ALA A 67 3.34 -16.60 -3.21
C ALA A 67 3.43 -18.03 -2.63
N ASP A 68 4.62 -18.45 -2.19
CA ASP A 68 4.83 -19.75 -1.56
C ASP A 68 3.99 -19.90 -0.29
N LEU A 69 4.07 -18.93 0.64
CA LEU A 69 3.31 -18.95 1.89
C LEU A 69 1.79 -18.93 1.63
N THR A 70 1.32 -18.08 0.71
CA THR A 70 -0.10 -17.99 0.35
C THR A 70 -0.66 -19.33 -0.16
N SER A 71 0.14 -20.12 -0.90
CA SER A 71 -0.26 -21.42 -1.43
C SER A 71 -0.53 -22.47 -0.33
N ARG A 72 0.05 -22.28 0.84
CA ARG A 72 -0.04 -23.21 2.01
C ARG A 72 -1.15 -22.85 2.98
N LEU A 73 -1.82 -21.70 2.80
CA LEU A 73 -2.84 -21.22 3.72
C LEU A 73 -4.19 -21.88 3.49
N PRO A 74 -4.96 -22.17 4.56
CA PRO A 74 -6.19 -22.94 4.50
C PRO A 74 -7.33 -22.21 3.81
N GLY A 75 -7.38 -20.87 3.87
CA GLY A 75 -8.53 -20.12 3.34
C GLY A 75 -8.26 -18.66 3.02
N ASP A 76 -9.35 -17.95 2.70
CA ASP A 76 -9.25 -16.57 2.23
C ASP A 76 -8.99 -15.55 3.34
N MET A 77 -9.38 -15.85 4.58
CA MET A 77 -9.16 -14.93 5.71
C MET A 77 -7.67 -14.84 6.02
N SER A 78 -7.00 -15.96 6.18
CA SER A 78 -5.55 -16.01 6.42
C SER A 78 -4.75 -15.47 5.24
N ARG A 79 -5.18 -15.74 3.99
CA ARG A 79 -4.54 -15.16 2.79
C ARG A 79 -4.60 -13.65 2.76
N ARG A 80 -5.74 -13.06 3.09
CA ARG A 80 -5.89 -11.60 3.18
C ARG A 80 -5.07 -11.01 4.30
N ALA A 81 -5.05 -11.65 5.46
CA ALA A 81 -4.25 -11.19 6.59
C ALA A 81 -2.74 -11.28 6.30
N LEU A 82 -2.27 -12.38 5.67
CA LEU A 82 -0.88 -12.48 5.21
C LEU A 82 -0.53 -11.40 4.19
N MET A 83 -1.41 -11.16 3.22
CA MET A 83 -1.22 -10.10 2.22
C MET A 83 -1.08 -8.74 2.89
N LEU A 84 -1.90 -8.45 3.90
CA LEU A 84 -1.89 -7.18 4.62
C LEU A 84 -0.56 -6.92 5.34
N ILE A 85 -0.02 -7.92 6.07
CA ILE A 85 1.28 -7.75 6.74
C ILE A 85 2.44 -7.69 5.73
N ALA A 86 2.33 -8.38 4.59
CA ALA A 86 3.27 -8.26 3.48
C ALA A 86 3.25 -6.85 2.87
N ASP A 87 2.05 -6.27 2.68
CA ASP A 87 1.88 -4.90 2.17
C ASP A 87 2.51 -3.87 3.09
N GLN A 88 2.31 -4.01 4.41
CA GLN A 88 2.94 -3.14 5.40
C GLN A 88 4.46 -3.24 5.37
N SER A 89 5.01 -4.43 5.07
CA SER A 89 6.45 -4.67 5.05
C SER A 89 7.16 -4.22 3.77
N ILE A 90 6.43 -3.80 2.73
CA ILE A 90 7.02 -3.51 1.40
C ILE A 90 8.06 -2.38 1.43
N PHE A 91 7.98 -1.50 2.42
CA PHE A 91 8.91 -0.39 2.65
C PHE A 91 10.13 -0.78 3.48
N LEU A 92 10.17 -2.01 4.03
CA LEU A 92 11.28 -2.51 4.83
C LEU A 92 12.41 -3.05 3.93
N PRO A 93 13.65 -3.15 4.44
CA PRO A 93 14.71 -3.85 3.75
C PRO A 93 14.38 -5.34 3.61
N PRO A 94 14.94 -6.04 2.61
CA PRO A 94 14.77 -7.48 2.48
C PRO A 94 15.48 -8.23 3.62
N PRO A 95 15.12 -9.49 3.88
CA PRO A 95 15.82 -10.31 4.86
C PRO A 95 17.28 -10.55 4.45
N ALA A 96 18.13 -10.83 5.43
CA ALA A 96 19.58 -10.90 5.23
C ALA A 96 20.01 -11.96 4.18
N ASP A 97 19.29 -13.05 4.05
CA ASP A 97 19.55 -14.10 3.07
C ASP A 97 19.21 -13.70 1.62
N GLU A 98 18.40 -12.67 1.43
CA GLU A 98 18.12 -12.06 0.13
C GLU A 98 19.11 -10.93 -0.23
N ILE A 99 20.07 -10.60 0.64
CA ILE A 99 21.12 -9.63 0.38
C ILE A 99 22.39 -10.38 -0.04
N PRO A 100 22.81 -10.33 -1.33
CA PRO A 100 24.07 -10.90 -1.77
C PRO A 100 25.26 -10.26 -1.06
N LEU A 101 26.28 -11.08 -0.78
CA LEU A 101 27.55 -10.62 -0.19
C LEU A 101 28.53 -10.06 -1.24
N ASP A 102 28.04 -9.78 -2.44
CA ASP A 102 28.85 -9.21 -3.52
C ASP A 102 29.41 -7.85 -3.14
N ALA A 103 30.64 -7.57 -3.59
CA ALA A 103 31.30 -6.30 -3.32
C ALA A 103 30.50 -5.12 -3.87
N ALA A 104 30.59 -3.98 -3.21
CA ALA A 104 30.02 -2.72 -3.70
C ALA A 104 30.58 -2.38 -5.09
N PRO A 105 29.77 -1.87 -6.02
CA PRO A 105 30.23 -1.48 -7.34
C PRO A 105 31.18 -0.28 -7.25
N ASN A 106 32.18 -0.24 -8.14
CA ASN A 106 33.03 0.92 -8.26
C ASN A 106 32.28 2.11 -8.92
N ALA A 107 32.85 3.30 -8.87
CA ALA A 107 32.23 4.52 -9.39
C ALA A 107 31.85 4.43 -10.88
N ALA A 108 32.67 3.78 -11.72
CA ALA A 108 32.37 3.60 -13.14
C ALA A 108 31.18 2.67 -13.36
N SER A 109 31.07 1.57 -12.59
CA SER A 109 29.91 0.66 -12.61
C SER A 109 28.65 1.37 -12.15
N VAL A 110 28.72 2.17 -11.06
CA VAL A 110 27.58 2.99 -10.60
C VAL A 110 27.09 3.92 -11.71
N GLN A 111 28.03 4.66 -12.36
CA GLN A 111 27.68 5.56 -13.46
C GLN A 111 27.01 4.81 -14.64
N GLN A 112 27.53 3.65 -15.00
CA GLN A 112 26.96 2.85 -16.09
C GLN A 112 25.53 2.36 -15.72
N MET A 113 25.31 1.91 -14.50
CA MET A 113 23.99 1.51 -14.05
C MET A 113 22.96 2.66 -14.11
N LEU A 114 23.36 3.87 -13.71
CA LEU A 114 22.51 5.06 -13.79
C LEU A 114 22.17 5.40 -15.25
N VAL A 115 23.15 5.30 -16.16
CA VAL A 115 22.90 5.48 -17.61
C VAL A 115 21.90 4.43 -18.12
N ASN A 116 22.05 3.17 -17.72
CA ASN A 116 21.13 2.11 -18.10
C ASN A 116 19.69 2.41 -17.64
N VAL A 117 19.50 2.83 -16.38
CA VAL A 117 18.18 3.20 -15.84
C VAL A 117 17.55 4.36 -16.62
N VAL A 118 18.31 5.44 -16.85
CA VAL A 118 17.81 6.61 -17.59
C VAL A 118 17.43 6.21 -19.02
N ASN A 119 18.26 5.43 -19.69
CA ASN A 119 17.98 4.93 -21.04
C ASN A 119 16.73 4.04 -21.05
N TYR A 120 16.61 3.14 -20.08
CA TYR A 120 15.46 2.28 -19.93
C TYR A 120 14.16 3.07 -19.79
N ILE A 121 14.11 4.06 -18.89
CA ILE A 121 12.90 4.85 -18.64
C ILE A 121 12.55 5.70 -19.86
N ASN A 122 13.55 6.31 -20.51
CA ASN A 122 13.33 7.05 -21.73
C ASN A 122 12.79 6.16 -22.86
N ALA A 123 13.30 4.95 -22.99
CA ALA A 123 12.81 3.97 -23.96
C ALA A 123 11.37 3.52 -23.61
N THR A 124 11.11 3.17 -22.37
CA THR A 124 9.79 2.72 -21.90
C THR A 124 8.74 3.80 -22.14
N ASN A 125 9.01 5.04 -21.77
CA ASN A 125 8.08 6.16 -21.96
C ASN A 125 7.74 6.44 -23.43
N ARG A 126 8.65 6.08 -24.36
CA ARG A 126 8.42 6.24 -25.81
C ARG A 126 7.76 5.02 -26.45
N GLN A 127 8.04 3.83 -25.91
CA GLN A 127 7.66 2.55 -26.54
C GLN A 127 6.40 1.95 -25.95
N LEU A 128 6.02 2.33 -24.71
CA LEU A 128 4.79 1.84 -24.11
C LEU A 128 3.60 2.25 -24.99
N PRO A 129 2.86 1.29 -25.56
CA PRO A 129 1.75 1.61 -26.46
C PRO A 129 0.59 2.20 -25.65
N ASN A 130 -0.35 2.84 -26.33
CA ASN A 130 -1.65 3.09 -25.75
C ASN A 130 -2.27 1.74 -25.37
N LEU A 131 -2.67 1.57 -24.12
CA LEU A 131 -3.12 0.30 -23.56
C LEU A 131 -4.32 0.48 -22.63
N MET A 132 -4.99 -0.62 -22.36
CA MET A 132 -5.99 -0.77 -21.29
C MET A 132 -5.54 -1.85 -20.34
N ALA A 133 -5.85 -1.67 -19.07
CA ALA A 133 -5.63 -2.67 -18.02
C ALA A 133 -6.83 -2.67 -17.05
N MET A 134 -7.00 -3.77 -16.33
CA MET A 134 -7.90 -3.82 -15.19
C MET A 134 -7.12 -3.51 -13.93
N ARG A 135 -7.57 -2.50 -13.19
CA ARG A 135 -7.08 -2.16 -11.85
C ARG A 135 -8.05 -2.70 -10.81
N PHE A 136 -7.54 -3.56 -9.95
CA PHE A 136 -8.27 -4.11 -8.82
C PHE A 136 -7.62 -3.63 -7.53
N SER A 137 -8.36 -2.89 -6.72
CA SER A 137 -7.89 -2.28 -5.48
C SER A 137 -8.62 -2.88 -4.29
N ASN A 138 -7.89 -3.33 -3.27
CA ASN A 138 -8.41 -3.67 -1.95
C ASN A 138 -8.08 -2.56 -0.98
N GLY A 139 -9.09 -2.11 -0.23
CA GLY A 139 -8.93 -1.11 0.83
C GLY A 139 -8.94 -1.74 2.21
N PHE A 140 -8.02 -1.30 3.05
CA PHE A 140 -7.90 -1.65 4.46
C PHE A 140 -7.84 -0.38 5.28
N GLU A 141 -8.47 -0.39 6.45
CA GLU A 141 -8.38 0.70 7.42
C GLU A 141 -8.34 0.15 8.84
N ASP A 142 -7.70 0.88 9.74
CA ASP A 142 -7.83 0.65 11.16
C ASP A 142 -8.95 1.54 11.74
N GLN A 143 -9.40 1.19 12.94
CA GLN A 143 -10.25 2.05 13.74
C GLN A 143 -9.51 2.35 15.05
N PRO A 144 -8.87 3.52 15.14
CA PRO A 144 -8.18 3.91 16.36
C PRO A 144 -9.18 4.10 17.49
N ARG A 145 -8.71 3.92 18.71
CA ARG A 145 -9.48 4.21 19.90
C ARG A 145 -9.78 5.71 19.95
N GLU A 146 -11.05 6.06 19.94
CA GLU A 146 -11.48 7.44 20.20
C GLU A 146 -11.56 7.65 21.71
N ASP A 147 -10.70 8.51 22.24
CA ASP A 147 -10.82 8.99 23.62
C ASP A 147 -11.97 10.02 23.67
N ARG A 148 -13.20 9.57 23.50
CA ARG A 148 -14.35 10.41 23.74
C ARG A 148 -14.49 10.62 25.23
N MET A 149 -14.05 11.76 25.73
CA MET A 149 -14.65 12.37 26.91
C MET A 149 -16.11 12.74 26.56
N GLY A 150 -16.92 11.71 26.32
CA GLY A 150 -18.35 11.88 26.06
C GLY A 150 -19.06 12.28 27.32
N ARG A 151 -20.04 13.15 27.18
CA ARG A 151 -21.00 13.62 28.23
C ARG A 151 -21.71 12.49 29.00
N THR A 152 -21.49 11.22 28.66
CA THR A 152 -22.13 10.03 29.21
C THR A 152 -21.16 9.05 29.85
N GLY A 153 -19.87 9.31 29.92
CA GLY A 153 -18.91 8.43 30.62
C GLY A 153 -18.76 7.01 30.04
N LEU A 154 -19.37 6.72 28.89
CA LEU A 154 -19.17 5.48 28.15
C LEU A 154 -18.05 5.69 27.14
N GLU A 155 -16.83 5.31 27.55
CA GLU A 155 -15.68 5.21 26.65
C GLU A 155 -15.96 4.16 25.58
N SER A 156 -15.91 4.55 24.31
CA SER A 156 -15.84 3.58 23.23
C SER A 156 -14.44 2.97 23.25
N THR A 157 -14.32 1.78 23.84
CA THR A 157 -13.04 1.12 24.12
C THR A 157 -12.56 0.21 22.99
N PHE A 158 -13.19 0.22 21.83
CA PHE A 158 -12.83 -0.67 20.73
C PHE A 158 -11.92 0.02 19.74
N SER A 159 -10.67 -0.42 19.69
CA SER A 159 -9.81 -0.24 18.52
C SER A 159 -9.90 -1.49 17.66
N LEU A 160 -10.01 -1.31 16.35
CA LEU A 160 -9.87 -2.42 15.39
C LEU A 160 -8.51 -2.28 14.69
N PRO A 161 -7.74 -3.37 14.61
CA PRO A 161 -6.53 -3.38 13.83
C PRO A 161 -6.88 -3.19 12.34
N LEU A 162 -5.85 -3.00 11.52
CA LEU A 162 -6.02 -2.84 10.09
C LEU A 162 -6.80 -4.04 9.51
N HIS A 163 -7.93 -3.77 8.89
CA HIS A 163 -8.85 -4.78 8.37
C HIS A 163 -9.41 -4.38 7.01
N TRP A 164 -9.84 -5.36 6.23
CA TRP A 164 -10.42 -5.12 4.92
C TRP A 164 -11.76 -4.41 5.03
N VAL A 165 -11.96 -3.32 4.27
CA VAL A 165 -13.21 -2.54 4.25
C VAL A 165 -13.92 -2.59 2.91
N GLY A 166 -13.22 -2.91 1.84
CA GLY A 166 -13.85 -3.01 0.54
C GLY A 166 -12.87 -3.18 -0.61
N SER A 167 -13.42 -3.27 -1.82
CA SER A 167 -12.64 -3.33 -3.04
C SER A 167 -13.29 -2.53 -4.16
N LEU A 168 -12.45 -2.14 -5.12
CA LEU A 168 -12.84 -1.42 -6.32
C LEU A 168 -12.14 -2.04 -7.53
N LYS A 169 -12.89 -2.38 -8.57
CA LYS A 169 -12.37 -2.86 -9.84
C LYS A 169 -12.78 -1.88 -10.94
N VAL A 170 -11.82 -1.32 -11.62
CA VAL A 170 -12.02 -0.36 -12.70
C VAL A 170 -11.14 -0.69 -13.90
N GLN A 171 -11.57 -0.31 -15.09
CA GLN A 171 -10.74 -0.31 -16.26
C GLN A 171 -9.96 1.00 -16.30
N VAL A 172 -8.66 0.92 -16.48
CA VAL A 172 -7.79 2.08 -16.70
C VAL A 172 -7.26 2.06 -18.12
N THR A 173 -7.14 3.24 -18.70
CA THR A 173 -6.60 3.45 -20.04
C THR A 173 -5.35 4.31 -19.91
N TYR A 174 -4.23 3.84 -20.44
CA TYR A 174 -3.01 4.62 -20.63
C TYR A 174 -2.95 5.09 -22.07
N ARG A 175 -3.09 6.38 -22.26
CA ARG A 175 -3.10 7.02 -23.58
C ARG A 175 -2.35 8.34 -23.53
N ASP A 176 -1.51 8.57 -24.51
CA ASP A 176 -0.75 9.81 -24.66
C ASP A 176 0.06 10.18 -23.40
N ARG A 177 0.62 9.14 -22.73
CA ARG A 177 1.39 9.22 -21.47
C ARG A 177 0.56 9.63 -20.26
N GLN A 178 -0.75 9.52 -20.33
CA GLN A 178 -1.65 9.80 -19.23
C GLN A 178 -2.46 8.55 -18.87
N GLU A 179 -2.60 8.32 -17.59
CA GLU A 179 -3.48 7.30 -17.04
C GLU A 179 -4.84 7.91 -16.72
N MET A 180 -5.90 7.28 -17.17
CA MET A 180 -7.27 7.71 -16.96
C MET A 180 -8.15 6.51 -16.64
N GLU A 181 -9.08 6.68 -15.70
CA GLU A 181 -10.14 5.70 -15.51
C GLU A 181 -11.14 5.77 -16.67
N ASP A 182 -11.47 4.60 -17.20
CA ASP A 182 -12.49 4.50 -18.24
C ASP A 182 -13.89 4.56 -17.63
N LYS A 183 -14.47 5.75 -17.62
CA LYS A 183 -15.81 5.98 -17.08
C LYS A 183 -16.94 5.34 -17.92
N SER A 184 -16.64 4.83 -19.10
CA SER A 184 -17.62 4.12 -19.93
C SER A 184 -17.88 2.70 -19.43
N VAL A 185 -16.92 2.14 -18.67
CA VAL A 185 -17.04 0.83 -18.04
C VAL A 185 -17.49 1.00 -16.58
N LYS A 186 -18.58 0.33 -16.22
CA LYS A 186 -19.10 0.40 -14.84
C LYS A 186 -18.08 -0.17 -13.87
N ALA A 187 -17.69 0.63 -12.88
CA ALA A 187 -16.84 0.19 -11.78
C ALA A 187 -17.57 -0.86 -10.92
N GLU A 188 -16.88 -1.94 -10.59
CA GLU A 188 -17.37 -2.95 -9.65
C GLU A 188 -16.84 -2.59 -8.24
N LYS A 189 -17.75 -2.25 -7.32
CA LYS A 189 -17.43 -1.89 -5.93
C LYS A 189 -18.01 -2.93 -4.98
N LYS A 190 -17.21 -3.34 -3.98
CA LYS A 190 -17.65 -4.18 -2.86
C LYS A 190 -17.29 -3.49 -1.54
N GLY A 191 -18.17 -3.65 -0.54
CA GLY A 191 -18.00 -2.98 0.75
C GLY A 191 -18.01 -1.46 0.63
N ASN A 192 -17.23 -0.78 1.45
CA ASN A 192 -17.09 0.68 1.44
C ASN A 192 -16.23 1.20 0.27
N GLY A 193 -15.60 0.28 -0.50
CA GLY A 193 -14.65 0.60 -1.56
C GLY A 193 -13.24 0.84 -1.01
N VAL A 194 -12.54 1.81 -1.58
CA VAL A 194 -11.17 2.18 -1.17
C VAL A 194 -11.16 3.64 -0.71
N ALA A 195 -10.33 3.94 0.28
CA ALA A 195 -10.18 5.27 0.86
C ALA A 195 -8.69 5.58 1.12
N GLY A 196 -8.38 6.78 1.56
CA GLY A 196 -7.02 7.22 1.82
C GLY A 196 -6.26 7.61 0.55
N LEU A 197 -4.98 7.31 0.47
CA LEU A 197 -4.11 7.64 -0.65
C LEU A 197 -4.41 6.74 -1.85
N ILE A 198 -5.05 7.28 -2.86
CA ILE A 198 -5.28 6.60 -4.14
C ILE A 198 -4.16 7.03 -5.09
N THR A 199 -3.42 6.04 -5.59
CA THR A 199 -2.32 6.28 -6.52
C THR A 199 -2.81 6.35 -7.96
N THR A 200 -2.13 7.16 -8.77
CA THR A 200 -2.28 7.25 -10.22
C THR A 200 -0.92 7.52 -10.84
N GLY A 201 -0.70 7.06 -12.07
CA GLY A 201 0.55 7.30 -12.79
C GLY A 201 1.59 6.21 -12.66
N GLU A 202 1.20 5.03 -12.18
CA GLU A 202 2.08 3.87 -12.05
C GLU A 202 2.65 3.40 -13.38
N PHE A 203 1.98 3.67 -14.51
CA PHE A 203 2.42 3.30 -15.86
C PHE A 203 3.61 4.11 -16.40
N GLY A 204 4.08 5.11 -15.65
CA GLY A 204 5.27 5.86 -16.09
C GLY A 204 5.42 7.24 -15.46
N PRO A 205 4.36 8.04 -15.29
CA PRO A 205 4.49 9.39 -14.71
C PRO A 205 5.22 9.42 -13.36
N ILE A 206 4.91 8.50 -12.45
CA ILE A 206 5.57 8.45 -11.14
C ILE A 206 7.08 8.17 -11.25
N LEU A 207 7.49 7.23 -12.12
CA LEU A 207 8.90 6.96 -12.38
C LEU A 207 9.62 8.18 -12.93
N SER A 208 8.97 8.89 -13.86
CA SER A 208 9.55 10.09 -14.50
C SER A 208 9.72 11.23 -13.49
N ILE A 209 8.74 11.43 -12.60
CA ILE A 209 8.81 12.43 -11.53
C ILE A 209 9.95 12.09 -10.58
N VAL A 210 9.99 10.87 -10.07
CA VAL A 210 11.02 10.44 -9.11
C VAL A 210 12.41 10.60 -9.69
N LEU A 211 12.66 10.18 -10.93
CA LEU A 211 13.99 10.33 -11.53
C LEU A 211 14.37 11.78 -11.79
N ALA A 212 13.44 12.59 -12.29
CA ALA A 212 13.69 14.01 -12.54
C ALA A 212 14.04 14.75 -11.22
N ASP A 213 13.37 14.39 -10.14
CA ASP A 213 13.59 15.00 -8.84
C ASP A 213 14.84 14.42 -8.16
N ALA A 214 15.05 13.10 -8.21
CA ALA A 214 16.24 12.45 -7.65
C ALA A 214 17.55 12.95 -8.30
N SER A 215 17.50 13.31 -9.58
CA SER A 215 18.65 13.93 -10.28
C SER A 215 19.06 15.29 -9.70
N LYS A 216 18.14 15.97 -9.01
CA LYS A 216 18.39 17.26 -8.33
C LYS A 216 18.63 17.08 -6.83
N GLY A 217 18.27 15.92 -6.29
CA GLY A 217 18.42 15.54 -4.89
C GLY A 217 19.70 14.77 -4.61
N LYS A 218 19.58 13.75 -3.76
CA LYS A 218 20.64 12.77 -3.51
C LYS A 218 20.21 11.43 -4.08
N LEU A 219 21.13 10.74 -4.76
CA LEU A 219 20.91 9.39 -5.29
C LEU A 219 22.21 8.61 -5.07
N ALA A 220 22.15 7.51 -4.33
CA ALA A 220 23.30 6.70 -3.99
C ALA A 220 22.98 5.21 -4.04
N TRP A 221 23.92 4.42 -4.52
CA TRP A 221 23.87 2.97 -4.39
C TRP A 221 23.92 2.59 -2.89
N THR A 222 23.10 1.57 -2.51
CA THR A 222 23.04 1.11 -1.12
C THR A 222 23.39 -0.36 -0.96
N ARG A 223 22.88 -1.24 -1.82
CA ARG A 223 23.05 -2.70 -1.68
C ARG A 223 22.70 -3.43 -2.96
N TRP A 224 23.07 -4.70 -2.99
CA TRP A 224 22.51 -5.68 -3.89
C TRP A 224 21.32 -6.38 -3.25
N GLU A 225 20.35 -6.82 -4.05
CA GLU A 225 19.23 -7.67 -3.63
C GLU A 225 19.04 -8.83 -4.59
N ARG A 226 18.58 -9.97 -4.09
CA ARG A 226 18.16 -11.09 -4.93
C ARG A 226 16.78 -10.83 -5.48
N GLY A 227 16.63 -10.84 -6.81
CA GLY A 227 15.36 -10.74 -7.51
C GLY A 227 15.07 -11.96 -8.36
N SER A 228 13.86 -12.08 -8.89
CA SER A 228 13.44 -13.18 -9.76
C SER A 228 14.25 -13.30 -11.06
N GLY A 229 14.96 -12.24 -11.46
CA GLY A 229 15.78 -12.21 -12.68
C GLY A 229 17.29 -12.13 -12.41
N GLY A 230 17.75 -12.42 -11.18
CA GLY A 230 19.16 -12.32 -10.77
C GLY A 230 19.40 -11.23 -9.73
N THR A 231 20.69 -10.84 -9.58
CA THR A 231 21.07 -9.77 -8.65
C THR A 231 20.57 -8.40 -9.17
N MET A 232 19.86 -7.67 -8.31
CA MET A 232 19.35 -6.33 -8.55
C MET A 232 20.19 -5.29 -7.82
N ALA A 233 20.33 -4.11 -8.41
CA ALA A 233 20.93 -2.95 -7.77
C ALA A 233 19.85 -2.13 -7.06
N VAL A 234 20.15 -1.67 -5.85
CA VAL A 234 19.27 -0.79 -5.09
C VAL A 234 19.95 0.55 -4.91
N PHE A 235 19.26 1.59 -5.33
CA PHE A 235 19.66 2.98 -5.13
C PHE A 235 18.66 3.67 -4.24
N HIS A 236 19.14 4.27 -3.18
CA HIS A 236 18.35 5.13 -2.32
C HIS A 236 18.40 6.57 -2.82
N TYR A 237 17.25 7.23 -2.86
CA TYR A 237 17.15 8.63 -3.23
C TYR A 237 16.49 9.46 -2.13
N GLN A 238 16.87 10.74 -2.05
CA GLN A 238 16.26 11.74 -1.18
C GLN A 238 16.06 13.03 -1.97
N VAL A 239 14.83 13.54 -1.95
CA VAL A 239 14.42 14.76 -2.63
C VAL A 239 13.95 15.78 -1.60
N PRO A 240 14.66 16.89 -1.40
CA PRO A 240 14.22 17.94 -0.50
C PRO A 240 12.98 18.66 -1.06
N GLU A 241 12.20 19.29 -0.20
CA GLU A 241 10.93 19.91 -0.54
C GLU A 241 11.05 20.93 -1.69
N ASP A 242 12.09 21.77 -1.67
CA ASP A 242 12.32 22.81 -2.68
C ASP A 242 12.59 22.26 -4.09
N LYS A 243 13.01 21.00 -4.19
CA LYS A 243 13.29 20.30 -5.46
C LYS A 243 12.23 19.29 -5.86
N SER A 244 11.26 19.07 -4.98
CA SER A 244 10.21 18.09 -5.19
C SER A 244 9.13 18.60 -6.14
N ASN A 245 8.68 17.76 -7.05
CA ASN A 245 7.45 17.95 -7.83
C ASN A 245 6.28 17.12 -7.26
N TYR A 246 6.49 16.47 -6.11
CA TYR A 246 5.48 15.65 -5.48
C TYR A 246 4.64 16.45 -4.50
N HIS A 247 3.33 16.27 -4.58
CA HIS A 247 2.35 16.92 -3.70
C HIS A 247 1.49 15.87 -3.01
N VAL A 248 1.47 15.92 -1.69
CA VAL A 248 0.53 15.14 -0.89
C VAL A 248 -0.80 15.89 -0.85
N LYS A 249 -1.82 15.27 -1.47
CA LYS A 249 -3.19 15.77 -1.43
C LYS A 249 -3.95 15.02 -0.35
N SER A 250 -4.47 15.74 0.62
CA SER A 250 -5.37 15.19 1.63
C SER A 250 -6.73 15.86 1.47
N CYS A 251 -7.74 15.04 1.21
CA CYS A 251 -9.11 15.54 1.08
C CYS A 251 -9.81 15.51 2.43
N CYS A 252 -10.79 16.38 2.51
CA CYS A 252 -11.91 16.27 3.41
C CYS A 252 -11.57 16.44 4.88
N ILE A 253 -10.60 17.33 5.16
CA ILE A 253 -10.31 17.80 6.51
C ILE A 253 -11.53 18.59 6.99
N LEU A 254 -12.17 18.10 8.05
CA LEU A 254 -13.34 18.76 8.61
C LEU A 254 -12.92 20.05 9.31
N GLU A 255 -13.36 21.22 8.78
CA GLU A 255 -13.15 22.54 9.41
C GLU A 255 -14.31 22.96 10.30
N GLY A 256 -15.48 22.34 10.13
CA GLY A 256 -16.71 22.68 10.86
C GLY A 256 -17.95 22.28 10.05
N TYR A 257 -19.06 22.86 10.40
CA TYR A 257 -20.33 22.68 9.70
C TYR A 257 -20.86 24.03 9.18
N ASN A 258 -21.51 23.99 8.05
CA ASN A 258 -22.31 25.11 7.56
C ASN A 258 -23.58 25.29 8.40
N GLN A 259 -24.29 26.40 8.21
CA GLN A 259 -25.54 26.67 8.95
C GLN A 259 -26.65 25.63 8.68
N ASP A 260 -26.59 24.96 7.54
CA ASP A 260 -27.51 23.86 7.16
C ASP A 260 -27.10 22.47 7.71
N GLY A 261 -26.04 22.41 8.53
CA GLY A 261 -25.52 21.15 9.10
C GLY A 261 -24.64 20.34 8.15
N THR A 262 -24.36 20.83 6.94
CA THR A 262 -23.43 20.14 6.03
C THR A 262 -21.97 20.32 6.47
N PRO A 263 -21.13 19.27 6.40
CA PRO A 263 -19.73 19.38 6.79
C PRO A 263 -18.96 20.30 5.84
N ARG A 264 -18.23 21.26 6.42
CA ARG A 264 -17.29 22.11 5.69
C ARG A 264 -15.92 21.45 5.74
N THR A 265 -15.41 21.07 4.58
CA THR A 265 -14.14 20.38 4.46
C THR A 265 -13.15 21.17 3.63
N GLN A 266 -11.88 21.11 4.01
CA GLN A 266 -10.75 21.67 3.27
C GLN A 266 -9.96 20.57 2.57
N VAL A 267 -9.46 20.87 1.39
CA VAL A 267 -8.46 20.06 0.68
C VAL A 267 -7.09 20.66 0.94
N SER A 268 -6.21 19.89 1.56
CA SER A 268 -4.81 20.25 1.69
C SER A 268 -4.03 19.71 0.49
N ASN A 269 -3.17 20.55 -0.09
CA ASN A 269 -2.26 20.17 -1.18
C ASN A 269 -0.88 20.73 -0.85
N VAL A 270 -0.02 19.88 -0.27
CA VAL A 270 1.27 20.31 0.26
C VAL A 270 2.39 19.66 -0.56
N ARG A 271 3.33 20.48 -1.06
CA ARG A 271 4.59 19.98 -1.60
C ARG A 271 5.34 19.30 -0.47
N SER A 272 5.91 18.14 -0.72
CA SER A 272 6.55 17.32 0.30
C SER A 272 7.95 16.94 -0.13
N ALA A 273 8.92 16.99 0.80
CA ALA A 273 10.14 16.23 0.68
C ALA A 273 9.78 14.73 0.65
N TYR A 274 10.57 13.92 -0.01
CA TYR A 274 10.34 12.48 -0.05
C TYR A 274 11.62 11.70 -0.30
N HIS A 275 11.64 10.45 0.08
CA HIS A 275 12.74 9.51 -0.14
C HIS A 275 12.22 8.13 -0.52
N GLY A 276 13.11 7.25 -0.92
CA GLY A 276 12.76 5.88 -1.24
C GLY A 276 13.88 5.13 -1.96
N ASP A 277 13.55 3.93 -2.40
CA ASP A 277 14.46 3.03 -3.10
C ASP A 277 13.99 2.77 -4.53
N ILE A 278 14.95 2.68 -5.45
CA ILE A 278 14.75 2.19 -6.81
C ILE A 278 15.52 0.88 -6.93
N VAL A 279 14.81 -0.23 -7.15
CA VAL A 279 15.37 -1.55 -7.38
C VAL A 279 15.29 -1.88 -8.87
N PHE A 280 16.42 -2.16 -9.48
CA PHE A 280 16.48 -2.38 -10.93
C PHE A 280 17.59 -3.38 -11.34
N SER A 281 17.46 -3.92 -12.53
CA SER A 281 18.48 -4.76 -13.15
C SER A 281 19.72 -3.93 -13.51
N PRO A 282 20.91 -4.27 -13.01
CA PRO A 282 22.14 -3.54 -13.35
C PRO A 282 22.52 -3.67 -14.83
N VAL A 283 22.02 -4.71 -15.52
CA VAL A 283 22.37 -5.03 -16.90
C VAL A 283 21.64 -4.13 -17.90
N ASP A 284 20.31 -4.04 -17.77
CA ASP A 284 19.45 -3.34 -18.73
C ASP A 284 18.71 -2.14 -18.15
N GLY A 285 18.84 -1.87 -16.86
CA GLY A 285 18.18 -0.76 -16.16
C GLY A 285 16.69 -0.98 -15.91
N SER A 286 16.13 -2.17 -16.19
CA SER A 286 14.71 -2.43 -16.01
C SER A 286 14.33 -2.38 -14.53
N ILE A 287 13.34 -1.53 -14.20
CA ILE A 287 12.89 -1.30 -12.84
C ILE A 287 12.00 -2.44 -12.38
N ARG A 288 12.17 -2.86 -11.12
CA ARG A 288 11.40 -3.93 -10.47
C ARG A 288 10.57 -3.44 -9.32
N LEU A 289 11.11 -2.50 -8.54
CA LEU A 289 10.41 -1.89 -7.42
C LEU A 289 10.80 -0.41 -7.33
N LEU A 290 9.83 0.42 -7.08
CA LEU A 290 9.98 1.81 -6.68
C LEU A 290 9.24 2.00 -5.37
N THR A 291 9.90 2.52 -4.34
CA THR A 291 9.24 3.01 -3.13
C THR A 291 9.36 4.52 -3.05
N MET A 292 8.38 5.17 -2.47
CA MET A 292 8.34 6.60 -2.22
C MET A 292 7.64 6.86 -0.89
N GLU A 293 8.31 7.55 0.01
CA GLU A 293 7.81 7.92 1.32
C GLU A 293 7.91 9.44 1.49
N ALA A 294 6.75 10.09 1.59
CA ALA A 294 6.69 11.53 1.78
C ALA A 294 6.97 11.91 3.23
N GLU A 295 7.78 12.94 3.42
CA GLU A 295 8.07 13.53 4.72
C GLU A 295 6.99 14.57 5.04
N ALA A 296 6.18 14.27 6.05
CA ALA A 296 5.11 15.18 6.45
C ALA A 296 5.68 16.43 7.12
N PRO A 297 5.26 17.65 6.74
CA PRO A 297 5.63 18.84 7.47
C PRO A 297 5.15 18.79 8.92
N ALA A 298 5.90 19.44 9.81
CA ALA A 298 5.50 19.53 11.21
C ALA A 298 4.07 20.11 11.32
N GLY A 299 3.22 19.42 12.05
CA GLY A 299 1.83 19.85 12.24
C GLY A 299 0.86 19.41 11.15
N ALA A 300 1.30 18.76 10.06
CA ALA A 300 0.40 18.25 9.04
C ALA A 300 -0.58 17.21 9.63
N LEU A 301 -1.77 17.13 9.04
CA LEU A 301 -2.74 16.08 9.40
C LEU A 301 -2.32 14.71 8.86
N VAL A 302 -1.73 14.67 7.67
CA VAL A 302 -1.12 13.46 7.12
C VAL A 302 0.27 13.31 7.73
N SER A 303 0.50 12.24 8.46
CA SER A 303 1.80 11.93 9.09
C SER A 303 2.64 10.95 8.26
N VAL A 304 2.00 10.13 7.43
CA VAL A 304 2.64 9.18 6.50
C VAL A 304 1.88 9.19 5.19
N ALA A 305 2.61 9.25 4.08
CA ALA A 305 2.07 8.99 2.74
C ALA A 305 3.16 8.26 1.95
N SER A 306 2.99 6.94 1.81
CA SER A 306 3.98 6.05 1.19
C SER A 306 3.37 5.28 0.04
N ILE A 307 4.14 5.08 -1.02
CA ILE A 307 3.75 4.35 -2.22
C ILE A 307 4.88 3.39 -2.58
N ALA A 308 4.52 2.15 -2.92
CA ALA A 308 5.43 1.19 -3.53
C ALA A 308 4.80 0.67 -4.82
N VAL A 309 5.58 0.57 -5.90
CA VAL A 309 5.12 0.04 -7.19
C VAL A 309 6.06 -1.07 -7.64
N GLU A 310 5.50 -2.26 -7.84
CA GLU A 310 6.21 -3.42 -8.39
C GLU A 310 5.96 -3.52 -9.89
N TYR A 311 7.03 -3.77 -10.63
CA TYR A 311 7.02 -3.88 -12.09
C TYR A 311 7.47 -5.27 -12.54
N ALA A 312 6.79 -5.82 -13.56
CA ALA A 312 7.17 -7.09 -14.17
C ALA A 312 6.95 -7.08 -15.68
N ALA A 313 7.59 -8.05 -16.33
CA ALA A 313 7.39 -8.29 -17.75
C ALA A 313 5.95 -8.72 -18.04
N THR A 314 5.29 -8.01 -18.95
CA THR A 314 3.88 -8.20 -19.32
C THR A 314 3.75 -8.21 -20.82
N ASP A 315 3.07 -9.22 -21.38
CA ASP A 315 2.76 -9.27 -22.81
C ASP A 315 1.63 -8.31 -23.17
N ILE A 316 1.86 -7.46 -24.14
CA ILE A 316 0.85 -6.55 -24.70
C ILE A 316 0.87 -6.66 -26.21
N GLY A 317 -0.03 -7.48 -26.74
CA GLY A 317 -0.15 -7.67 -28.20
C GLY A 317 1.05 -8.35 -28.83
N GLY A 318 1.61 -9.36 -28.18
CA GLY A 318 2.73 -10.17 -28.64
C GLY A 318 4.12 -9.53 -28.43
N ARG A 319 4.19 -8.47 -27.62
CA ARG A 319 5.46 -7.85 -27.21
C ARG A 319 5.51 -7.73 -25.69
N SER A 320 6.69 -8.02 -25.12
CA SER A 320 6.92 -7.90 -23.68
C SER A 320 7.30 -6.45 -23.34
N TYR A 321 6.63 -5.91 -22.33
CA TYR A 321 6.91 -4.61 -21.72
C TYR A 321 7.03 -4.77 -20.22
N ILE A 322 7.81 -3.95 -19.55
CA ILE A 322 7.79 -3.90 -18.08
C ILE A 322 6.66 -2.94 -17.69
N CYS A 323 5.67 -3.47 -17.01
CA CYS A 323 4.49 -2.75 -16.58
C CYS A 323 4.28 -2.89 -15.07
N PRO A 324 3.59 -1.95 -14.41
CA PRO A 324 3.19 -2.12 -13.03
C PRO A 324 2.30 -3.36 -12.89
N VAL A 325 2.60 -4.23 -11.95
CA VAL A 325 1.78 -5.42 -11.66
C VAL A 325 1.08 -5.28 -10.32
N ARG A 326 1.68 -4.49 -9.42
CA ARG A 326 1.14 -4.20 -8.10
C ARG A 326 1.58 -2.82 -7.64
N SER A 327 0.72 -2.17 -6.87
CA SER A 327 1.03 -0.94 -6.14
C SER A 327 0.45 -1.05 -4.73
N VAL A 328 1.20 -0.61 -3.74
CA VAL A 328 0.74 -0.49 -2.36
C VAL A 328 0.83 0.97 -1.96
N SER A 329 -0.24 1.52 -1.43
CA SER A 329 -0.21 2.85 -0.84
C SER A 329 -0.65 2.80 0.61
N MET A 330 0.08 3.52 1.46
CA MET A 330 -0.23 3.65 2.89
C MET A 330 -0.30 5.12 3.26
N GLN A 331 -1.34 5.47 4.02
CA GLN A 331 -1.53 6.81 4.56
C GLN A 331 -1.90 6.72 6.04
N ARG A 332 -1.23 7.54 6.87
CA ARG A 332 -1.63 7.77 8.25
C ARG A 332 -2.08 9.21 8.41
N VAL A 333 -3.30 9.40 8.89
CA VAL A 333 -3.96 10.71 8.99
C VAL A 333 -4.50 10.90 10.38
N HIS A 334 -4.26 12.06 10.99
CA HIS A 334 -4.99 12.44 12.20
C HIS A 334 -6.46 12.66 11.84
N THR A 335 -7.36 12.03 12.56
CA THR A 335 -8.79 12.38 12.51
C THR A 335 -8.96 13.80 13.02
N THR A 336 -10.02 14.47 12.60
CA THR A 336 -10.34 15.81 13.11
C THR A 336 -11.59 15.67 13.96
N GLU A 337 -11.49 16.06 15.21
CA GLU A 337 -12.59 16.09 16.15
C GLU A 337 -13.03 17.51 16.44
N LEU A 338 -14.33 17.71 16.67
CA LEU A 338 -14.89 19.01 17.02
C LEU A 338 -15.25 19.03 18.51
N SER A 339 -14.71 19.99 19.25
CA SER A 339 -15.13 20.26 20.62
C SER A 339 -16.08 21.44 20.66
N GLY A 340 -17.22 21.33 21.37
CA GLY A 340 -18.12 22.45 21.61
C GLY A 340 -19.24 22.67 20.61
N GLY A 341 -19.63 21.67 19.83
CA GLY A 341 -20.77 21.74 18.89
C GLY A 341 -20.46 22.53 17.63
N ILE A 342 -21.47 23.18 17.02
CA ILE A 342 -21.38 23.85 15.70
C ILE A 342 -20.37 25.01 15.67
N THR A 343 -20.03 25.59 16.82
CA THR A 343 -19.08 26.72 16.95
C THR A 343 -17.75 26.29 17.57
N GLY A 344 -17.53 25.00 17.76
CA GLY A 344 -16.36 24.48 18.47
C GLY A 344 -15.07 24.55 17.65
N SER A 345 -13.95 24.48 18.34
CA SER A 345 -12.62 24.36 17.73
C SER A 345 -12.38 22.94 17.26
N SER A 346 -11.77 22.79 16.09
CA SER A 346 -11.26 21.50 15.64
C SER A 346 -9.92 21.19 16.30
N TYR A 347 -9.72 19.96 16.72
CA TYR A 347 -8.43 19.47 17.23
C TYR A 347 -8.04 18.17 16.54
N LYS A 348 -6.74 17.85 16.60
CA LYS A 348 -6.24 16.59 16.05
C LYS A 348 -6.69 15.44 16.94
N GLY A 349 -7.47 14.54 16.35
CA GLY A 349 -7.86 13.29 16.96
C GLY A 349 -6.79 12.18 16.76
N PRO A 350 -7.16 10.93 17.05
CA PRO A 350 -6.27 9.79 16.89
C PRO A 350 -5.83 9.60 15.44
N VAL A 351 -4.72 8.90 15.25
CA VAL A 351 -4.19 8.56 13.91
C VAL A 351 -4.96 7.39 13.35
N LYS A 352 -5.51 7.55 12.16
CA LYS A 352 -6.14 6.50 11.36
C LYS A 352 -5.23 6.10 10.20
N THR A 353 -5.08 4.80 9.99
CA THR A 353 -4.29 4.23 8.91
C THR A 353 -5.21 3.74 7.79
N PHE A 354 -4.85 4.09 6.56
CA PHE A 354 -5.41 3.54 5.34
C PHE A 354 -4.31 2.83 4.56
N LEU A 355 -4.63 1.66 4.01
CA LEU A 355 -3.76 0.92 3.13
C LEU A 355 -4.56 0.41 1.94
N ASN A 356 -4.02 0.59 0.73
CA ASN A 356 -4.60 0.05 -0.49
C ASN A 356 -3.58 -0.88 -1.18
N ASP A 357 -3.99 -2.13 -1.45
CA ASP A 357 -3.30 -3.06 -2.36
C ASP A 357 -3.98 -2.99 -3.72
N VAL A 358 -3.22 -2.61 -4.73
CA VAL A 358 -3.69 -2.42 -6.10
C VAL A 358 -2.98 -3.43 -6.99
N ARG A 359 -3.74 -4.15 -7.82
CA ARG A 359 -3.22 -5.11 -8.80
C ARG A 359 -3.66 -4.75 -10.19
N PHE A 360 -2.74 -4.86 -11.14
CA PHE A 360 -2.99 -4.62 -12.54
C PHE A 360 -2.98 -5.94 -13.31
N SER A 361 -3.96 -6.11 -14.20
CA SER A 361 -4.11 -7.33 -15.00
C SER A 361 -4.78 -7.03 -16.34
N ASN A 362 -4.91 -8.05 -17.18
CA ASN A 362 -5.63 -7.97 -18.44
C ASN A 362 -5.16 -6.84 -19.36
N TYR A 363 -3.84 -6.69 -19.46
CA TYR A 363 -3.21 -5.72 -20.34
C TYR A 363 -3.57 -5.96 -21.80
N ARG A 364 -4.08 -4.95 -22.48
CA ARG A 364 -4.45 -5.01 -23.89
C ARG A 364 -4.00 -3.75 -24.62
N ARG A 365 -3.59 -3.89 -25.85
CA ARG A 365 -3.30 -2.74 -26.71
C ARG A 365 -4.61 -2.01 -27.02
N PHE A 366 -4.62 -0.70 -26.80
CA PHE A 366 -5.72 0.15 -27.25
C PHE A 366 -5.50 0.49 -28.73
N GLY A 367 -6.47 0.18 -29.58
CA GLY A 367 -6.40 0.51 -31.00
C GLY A 367 -7.80 0.61 -31.59
N THR A 368 -8.11 1.72 -32.25
CA THR A 368 -9.28 1.84 -33.10
C THR A 368 -8.99 1.18 -34.45
N LYS A 369 -9.72 0.12 -34.79
CA LYS A 369 -9.80 -0.37 -36.17
C LYS A 369 -10.86 0.46 -36.89
N THR A 370 -10.44 1.49 -37.64
CA THR A 370 -11.34 2.18 -38.55
C THR A 370 -11.52 1.30 -39.77
N LYS A 371 -12.67 0.68 -39.94
CA LYS A 371 -13.07 0.00 -41.17
C LYS A 371 -13.65 1.08 -42.11
N VAL A 372 -12.88 1.55 -43.04
CA VAL A 372 -13.42 2.40 -44.09
C VAL A 372 -14.30 1.52 -44.99
N LEU A 373 -15.59 1.64 -44.85
CA LEU A 373 -16.54 1.05 -45.78
C LEU A 373 -16.55 1.96 -47.03
N THR A 374 -15.72 1.65 -48.01
CA THR A 374 -15.85 2.21 -49.32
C THR A 374 -17.01 1.52 -50.04
N ASN A 375 -18.23 1.96 -49.77
CA ASN A 375 -19.31 1.78 -50.72
C ASN A 375 -19.32 3.01 -51.60
N LEU A 376 -18.66 2.90 -52.72
CA LEU A 376 -18.93 3.76 -53.89
C LEU A 376 -19.82 2.97 -54.84
N PRO A 377 -20.94 3.57 -55.34
CA PRO A 377 -21.80 2.98 -56.32
C PRO A 377 -21.10 2.83 -57.70
#